data_5621978a4649957d6fcf2a91d9f2282e
#
_entry.id   5621978a4649957d6fcf2a91d9f2282e
#
_cell.length_a   1.000
_cell.length_b   1.000
_cell.length_c   1.000
_cell.angle_alpha   90.00
_cell.angle_beta   90.00
_cell.angle_gamma   90.00
#
_symmetry.space_group_name_H-M   'P 1'
#
loop_
_entity.id
_entity.type
_entity.pdbx_description
1 polymer ?
#
loop_
_entity_poly.entity_id
_entity_poly.type
_entity_poly.pdbx_seq_one_letter_code
_entity_poly.pdbx_strand_id
1 'polypeptide(L)'
;FKENAKLQDKVTTTEEALKYYKDLEDTIRNSIVRAEKTVEETKHNAEVEASQIVKTAEQQAVDIMQDAHKQLYQLKNEIIRVRAEYESVKGKLKMLLETELKMLEQYEEELGLNEEQE
;
A
#
# COMPACT_ATOMS: atom_id res chain seq x y z
N PHE A 1 -47.16 20.73 70.21
CA PHE A 1 -48.03 20.32 69.08
C PHE A 1 -47.52 20.85 67.77
N LYS A 2 -47.26 22.11 67.59
CA LYS A 2 -46.78 22.72 66.36
C LYS A 2 -45.31 22.41 66.06
N GLU A 3 -44.45 22.26 67.04
CA GLU A 3 -43.02 21.89 66.85
C GLU A 3 -42.85 20.47 66.41
N ASN A 4 -43.66 19.52 67.00
CA ASN A 4 -43.66 18.11 66.57
C ASN A 4 -44.11 17.95 65.11
N ALA A 5 -45.13 18.65 64.66
CA ALA A 5 -45.57 18.67 63.28
C ALA A 5 -44.55 19.19 62.36
N LYS A 6 -43.89 20.29 62.72
CA LYS A 6 -42.75 20.89 61.94
C LYS A 6 -41.56 19.96 61.86
N LEU A 7 -41.19 19.27 62.91
CA LEU A 7 -40.12 18.29 62.96
C LEU A 7 -40.42 17.05 62.10
N GLN A 8 -41.68 16.57 62.16
CA GLN A 8 -42.11 15.47 61.29
C GLN A 8 -42.04 15.84 59.81
N ASP A 9 -42.50 17.05 59.46
CA ASP A 9 -42.38 17.56 58.08
C ASP A 9 -40.94 17.67 57.64
N LYS A 10 -40.01 18.16 58.47
CA LYS A 10 -38.60 18.20 58.18
C LYS A 10 -38.00 16.82 58.01
N VAL A 11 -38.33 15.87 58.85
CA VAL A 11 -37.85 14.47 58.74
C VAL A 11 -38.33 13.86 57.45
N THR A 12 -39.63 13.99 57.12
CA THR A 12 -40.18 13.45 55.86
C THR A 12 -39.51 14.06 54.64
N THR A 13 -39.35 15.40 54.62
CA THR A 13 -38.68 16.10 53.53
C THR A 13 -37.21 15.67 53.39
N THR A 14 -36.52 15.49 54.50
CA THR A 14 -35.12 15.02 54.51
C THR A 14 -34.99 13.56 54.02
N GLU A 15 -35.92 12.70 54.44
CA GLU A 15 -35.98 11.31 53.99
C GLU A 15 -36.24 11.21 52.48
N GLU A 16 -37.17 12.00 51.97
CA GLU A 16 -37.43 12.09 50.52
C GLU A 16 -36.20 12.62 49.75
N ALA A 17 -35.55 13.64 50.26
CA ALA A 17 -34.32 14.15 49.69
C ALA A 17 -33.19 13.12 49.73
N LEU A 18 -33.04 12.38 50.81
CA LEU A 18 -32.06 11.32 50.96
C LEU A 18 -32.31 10.20 49.96
N LYS A 19 -33.58 9.79 49.80
CA LYS A 19 -33.96 8.78 48.80
C LYS A 19 -33.62 9.26 47.37
N TYR A 20 -33.93 10.50 47.05
CA TYR A 20 -33.62 11.10 45.77
C TYR A 20 -32.09 11.09 45.50
N TYR A 21 -31.27 11.48 46.47
CA TYR A 21 -29.84 11.45 46.34
C TYR A 21 -29.27 10.05 46.23
N LYS A 22 -29.82 9.06 46.89
CA LYS A 22 -29.44 7.66 46.72
C LYS A 22 -29.75 7.13 45.30
N ASP A 23 -30.94 7.43 44.80
CA ASP A 23 -31.32 7.06 43.43
C ASP A 23 -30.43 7.74 42.40
N LEU A 24 -30.06 9.01 42.65
CA LEU A 24 -29.13 9.75 41.82
C LEU A 24 -27.70 9.14 41.85
N GLU A 25 -27.23 8.77 43.05
CA GLU A 25 -25.94 8.10 43.23
C GLU A 25 -25.91 6.76 42.46
N ASP A 26 -26.93 5.94 42.55
CA ASP A 26 -27.04 4.69 41.84
C ASP A 26 -27.06 4.90 40.31
N THR A 27 -27.80 5.92 39.87
CA THR A 27 -27.81 6.28 38.43
C THR A 27 -26.46 6.72 37.94
N ILE A 28 -25.74 7.56 38.69
CA ILE A 28 -24.38 8.00 38.35
C ILE A 28 -23.44 6.80 38.33
N ARG A 29 -23.49 5.95 39.34
CA ARG A 29 -22.63 4.74 39.42
C ARG A 29 -22.87 3.83 38.22
N ASN A 30 -24.12 3.55 37.87
CA ASN A 30 -24.45 2.75 36.70
C ASN A 30 -24.02 3.40 35.41
N SER A 31 -24.10 4.74 35.30
CA SER A 31 -23.62 5.49 34.14
C SER A 31 -22.10 5.40 34.00
N ILE A 32 -21.35 5.47 35.09
CA ILE A 32 -19.90 5.30 35.10
C ILE A 32 -19.51 3.90 34.63
N VAL A 33 -20.17 2.85 35.17
CA VAL A 33 -19.91 1.46 34.74
C VAL A 33 -20.18 1.26 33.25
N ARG A 34 -21.27 1.81 32.74
CA ARG A 34 -21.57 1.78 31.31
C ARG A 34 -20.52 2.54 30.47
N ALA A 35 -20.11 3.72 30.95
CA ALA A 35 -19.09 4.51 30.29
C ALA A 35 -17.74 3.76 30.24
N GLU A 36 -17.33 3.15 31.36
CA GLU A 36 -16.12 2.33 31.41
C GLU A 36 -16.16 1.19 30.41
N LYS A 37 -17.30 0.46 30.36
CA LYS A 37 -17.51 -0.61 29.38
C LYS A 37 -17.42 -0.10 27.95
N THR A 38 -18.06 1.02 27.66
CA THR A 38 -18.00 1.64 26.31
C THR A 38 -16.58 2.05 25.94
N VAL A 39 -15.82 2.60 26.89
CA VAL A 39 -14.41 2.96 26.68
C VAL A 39 -13.57 1.73 26.34
N GLU A 40 -13.72 0.64 27.10
CA GLU A 40 -13.02 -0.61 26.84
C GLU A 40 -13.37 -1.21 25.46
N GLU A 41 -14.65 -1.22 25.12
CA GLU A 41 -15.10 -1.69 23.79
C GLU A 41 -14.55 -0.80 22.67
N THR A 42 -14.60 0.51 22.84
CA THR A 42 -14.05 1.47 21.87
C THR A 42 -12.55 1.29 21.68
N LYS A 43 -11.82 1.14 22.78
CA LYS A 43 -10.38 0.89 22.76
C LYS A 43 -10.05 -0.42 22.04
N HIS A 44 -10.75 -1.47 22.37
CA HIS A 44 -10.57 -2.77 21.73
C HIS A 44 -10.85 -2.70 20.22
N ASN A 45 -11.96 -2.08 19.83
CA ASN A 45 -12.30 -1.90 18.42
C ASN A 45 -11.24 -1.06 17.67
N ALA A 46 -10.74 0.00 18.30
CA ALA A 46 -9.66 0.83 17.73
C ALA A 46 -8.36 0.03 17.55
N GLU A 47 -7.99 -0.82 18.50
CA GLU A 47 -6.82 -1.69 18.41
C GLU A 47 -6.96 -2.71 17.27
N VAL A 48 -8.15 -3.33 17.15
CA VAL A 48 -8.44 -4.27 16.06
C VAL A 48 -8.40 -3.57 14.70
N GLU A 49 -9.01 -2.41 14.59
CA GLU A 49 -9.00 -1.61 13.35
C GLU A 49 -7.58 -1.18 12.98
N ALA A 50 -6.79 -0.69 13.93
CA ALA A 50 -5.40 -0.31 13.70
C ALA A 50 -4.56 -1.51 13.22
N SER A 51 -4.73 -2.67 13.86
CA SER A 51 -4.05 -3.91 13.45
C SER A 51 -4.45 -4.32 12.04
N GLN A 52 -5.73 -4.21 11.69
CA GLN A 52 -6.21 -4.53 10.35
C GLN A 52 -5.67 -3.56 9.28
N ILE A 53 -5.58 -2.27 9.60
CA ILE A 53 -5.00 -1.26 8.71
C ILE A 53 -3.53 -1.59 8.42
N VAL A 54 -2.75 -1.89 9.46
CA VAL A 54 -1.33 -2.25 9.31
C VAL A 54 -1.18 -3.51 8.47
N LYS A 55 -1.95 -4.56 8.76
CA LYS A 55 -1.92 -5.82 8.03
C LYS A 55 -2.27 -5.63 6.54
N THR A 56 -3.28 -4.81 6.26
CA THR A 56 -3.68 -4.49 4.88
C THR A 56 -2.58 -3.72 4.16
N ALA A 57 -1.96 -2.75 4.83
CA ALA A 57 -0.84 -1.98 4.27
C ALA A 57 0.38 -2.87 3.98
N GLU A 58 0.72 -3.79 4.88
CA GLU A 58 1.79 -4.76 4.68
C GLU A 58 1.51 -5.66 3.47
N GLN A 59 0.29 -6.15 3.34
CA GLN A 59 -0.12 -6.97 2.19
C GLN A 59 -0.03 -6.18 0.87
N GLN A 60 -0.50 -4.95 0.86
CA GLN A 60 -0.38 -4.07 -0.31
C GLN A 60 1.08 -3.80 -0.68
N ALA A 61 1.95 -3.60 0.31
CA ALA A 61 3.37 -3.43 0.07
C ALA A 61 4.00 -4.66 -0.58
N VAL A 62 3.64 -5.86 -0.10
CA VAL A 62 4.10 -7.13 -0.70
C VAL A 62 3.60 -7.25 -2.15
N ASP A 63 2.34 -6.96 -2.40
CA ASP A 63 1.75 -7.03 -3.75
C ASP A 63 2.45 -6.06 -4.72
N ILE A 64 2.71 -4.82 -4.26
CA ILE A 64 3.45 -3.82 -5.06
C ILE A 64 4.86 -4.30 -5.37
N MET A 65 5.56 -4.89 -4.40
CA MET A 65 6.90 -5.43 -4.61
C MET A 65 6.90 -6.60 -5.60
N GLN A 66 5.93 -7.50 -5.50
CA GLN A 66 5.78 -8.62 -6.43
C GLN A 66 5.52 -8.13 -7.86
N ASP A 67 4.62 -7.18 -8.02
CA ASP A 67 4.34 -6.57 -9.33
C ASP A 67 5.57 -5.85 -9.90
N ALA A 68 6.30 -5.12 -9.08
CA ALA A 68 7.55 -4.46 -9.49
C ALA A 68 8.60 -5.48 -9.95
N HIS A 69 8.78 -6.58 -9.22
CA HIS A 69 9.68 -7.65 -9.62
C HIS A 69 9.26 -8.32 -10.92
N LYS A 70 7.97 -8.53 -11.10
CA LYS A 70 7.42 -9.09 -12.35
C LYS A 70 7.68 -8.16 -13.54
N GLN A 71 7.43 -6.88 -13.38
CA GLN A 71 7.71 -5.88 -14.42
C GLN A 71 9.21 -5.79 -14.73
N LEU A 72 10.06 -5.82 -13.71
CA LEU A 72 11.52 -5.83 -13.88
C LEU A 72 11.98 -7.05 -14.67
N TYR A 73 11.43 -8.23 -14.36
CA TYR A 73 11.76 -9.45 -15.09
C TYR A 73 11.32 -9.38 -16.55
N GLN A 74 10.12 -8.88 -16.82
CA GLN A 74 9.61 -8.68 -18.17
C GLN A 74 10.49 -7.69 -18.96
N LEU A 75 10.87 -6.59 -18.32
CA LEU A 75 11.74 -5.58 -18.94
C LEU A 75 13.12 -6.14 -19.24
N LYS A 76 13.72 -6.92 -18.34
CA LYS A 76 15.00 -7.60 -18.59
C LYS A 76 14.92 -8.53 -19.79
N ASN A 77 13.85 -9.32 -19.89
CA ASN A 77 13.64 -10.21 -21.04
C ASN A 77 13.47 -9.42 -22.34
N GLU A 78 12.78 -8.31 -22.30
CA GLU A 78 12.64 -7.44 -23.47
C GLU A 78 13.97 -6.81 -23.91
N ILE A 79 14.79 -6.38 -22.96
CA ILE A 79 16.15 -5.88 -23.25
C ILE A 79 16.98 -6.97 -23.92
N ILE A 80 16.94 -8.20 -23.44
CA ILE A 80 17.64 -9.33 -24.06
C ILE A 80 17.15 -9.56 -25.49
N ARG A 81 15.86 -9.52 -25.72
CA ARG A 81 15.26 -9.66 -27.06
C ARG A 81 15.72 -8.55 -28.00
N VAL A 82 15.62 -7.31 -27.56
CA VAL A 82 16.03 -6.14 -28.36
C VAL A 82 17.53 -6.19 -28.68
N ARG A 83 18.36 -6.59 -27.72
CA ARG A 83 19.80 -6.78 -27.98
C ARG A 83 20.06 -7.86 -29.02
N ALA A 84 19.36 -8.97 -28.94
CA ALA A 84 19.46 -10.05 -29.92
C ALA A 84 19.03 -9.58 -31.32
N GLU A 85 17.95 -8.84 -31.44
CA GLU A 85 17.51 -8.21 -32.68
C GLU A 85 18.55 -7.21 -33.22
N TYR A 86 19.10 -6.38 -32.37
CA TYR A 86 20.17 -5.43 -32.73
C TYR A 86 21.40 -6.15 -33.27
N GLU A 87 21.88 -7.17 -32.57
CA GLU A 87 23.03 -7.96 -33.02
C GLU A 87 22.76 -8.68 -34.34
N SER A 88 21.54 -9.18 -34.52
CA SER A 88 21.11 -9.82 -35.78
C SER A 88 21.14 -8.82 -36.96
N VAL A 89 20.56 -7.65 -36.77
CA VAL A 89 20.55 -6.57 -37.79
C VAL A 89 21.97 -6.08 -38.10
N LYS A 90 22.77 -5.87 -37.07
CA LYS A 90 24.17 -5.49 -37.17
C LYS A 90 24.98 -6.51 -37.98
N GLY A 91 24.79 -7.81 -37.69
CA GLY A 91 25.44 -8.88 -38.41
C GLY A 91 25.04 -8.95 -39.88
N LYS A 92 23.78 -8.78 -40.20
CA LYS A 92 23.27 -8.73 -41.57
C LYS A 92 23.81 -7.53 -42.34
N LEU A 93 23.84 -6.34 -41.72
CA LEU A 93 24.42 -5.15 -42.31
C LEU A 93 25.93 -5.32 -42.60
N LYS A 94 26.63 -5.89 -41.61
CA LYS A 94 28.09 -6.17 -41.78
C LYS A 94 28.35 -7.13 -42.93
N MET A 95 27.60 -8.21 -43.03
CA MET A 95 27.70 -9.15 -44.17
C MET A 95 27.40 -8.47 -45.49
N LEU A 96 26.37 -7.65 -45.57
CA LEU A 96 26.00 -6.91 -46.76
C LEU A 96 27.10 -5.96 -47.17
N LEU A 97 27.66 -5.20 -46.24
CA LEU A 97 28.77 -4.27 -46.51
C LEU A 97 30.05 -4.99 -46.94
N GLU A 98 30.39 -6.12 -46.33
CA GLU A 98 31.52 -6.95 -46.71
C GLU A 98 31.35 -7.52 -48.13
N THR A 99 30.14 -7.95 -48.49
CA THR A 99 29.81 -8.43 -49.82
C THR A 99 29.94 -7.33 -50.87
N GLU A 100 29.40 -6.14 -50.57
CA GLU A 100 29.53 -4.96 -51.45
C GLU A 100 30.98 -4.53 -51.64
N LEU A 101 31.75 -4.56 -50.55
CA LEU A 101 33.18 -4.23 -50.60
C LEU A 101 33.97 -5.22 -51.48
N LYS A 102 33.67 -6.51 -51.36
CA LYS A 102 34.28 -7.55 -52.21
C LYS A 102 33.94 -7.37 -53.69
N MET A 103 32.69 -7.02 -53.99
CA MET A 103 32.29 -6.71 -55.37
C MET A 103 33.03 -5.51 -55.92
N LEU A 104 33.23 -4.48 -55.14
CA LEU A 104 33.99 -3.31 -55.52
C LEU A 104 35.47 -3.64 -55.77
N GLU A 105 36.09 -4.44 -54.93
CA GLU A 105 37.47 -4.93 -55.10
C GLU A 105 37.63 -5.74 -56.38
N GLN A 106 36.66 -6.62 -56.70
CA GLN A 106 36.64 -7.37 -57.94
C GLN A 106 36.53 -6.48 -59.16
N TYR A 107 35.69 -5.46 -59.12
CA TYR A 107 35.58 -4.48 -60.18
C TYR A 107 36.90 -3.70 -60.39
N GLU A 108 37.57 -3.30 -59.33
CA GLU A 108 38.82 -2.62 -59.35
C GLU A 108 39.92 -3.50 -59.93
N GLU A 109 39.99 -4.78 -59.57
CA GLU A 109 40.88 -5.75 -60.11
C GLU A 109 40.65 -5.97 -61.61
N GLU A 110 39.45 -6.12 -62.09
CA GLU A 110 39.06 -6.23 -63.46
C GLU A 110 39.45 -5.00 -64.26
N LEU A 111 39.23 -3.81 -63.74
CA LEU A 111 39.61 -2.55 -64.35
C LEU A 111 41.10 -2.33 -64.31
N GLY A 112 41.82 -2.70 -63.26
CA GLY A 112 43.25 -2.64 -63.12
C GLY A 112 43.96 -3.61 -64.08
N LEU A 113 43.42 -4.83 -64.24
CA LEU A 113 43.87 -5.78 -65.20
C LEU A 113 43.70 -5.29 -66.66
N ASN A 114 42.63 -4.58 -66.96
CA ASN A 114 42.36 -3.94 -68.21
C ASN A 114 43.36 -2.78 -68.50
N GLU A 115 43.73 -2.00 -67.48
CA GLU A 115 44.71 -0.92 -67.54
C GLU A 115 46.13 -1.47 -67.75
N GLU A 116 46.48 -2.59 -67.13
CA GLU A 116 47.80 -3.24 -67.30
C GLU A 116 47.96 -3.95 -68.66
N GLN A 117 46.86 -4.29 -69.34
CA GLN A 117 46.86 -4.93 -70.66
C GLN A 117 46.91 -3.89 -71.81
N GLU A 118 46.59 -2.65 -71.52
CA GLU A 118 46.79 -1.55 -72.47
C GLU A 118 48.21 -0.99 -72.42
#